data_a0a9bebb2192ab018e9e99f63fd153e1
#
_entry.id   a0a9bebb2192ab018e9e99f63fd153e1
#
_cell.length_a   1.000
_cell.length_b   1.000
_cell.length_c   1.000
_cell.angle_alpha   90.00
_cell.angle_beta   90.00
_cell.angle_gamma   90.00
#
_symmetry.space_group_name_H-M   'P 1'
#
loop_
_entity.id
_entity.type
_entity.pdbx_description
1 polymer ?
#
loop_
_entity_poly.entity_id
_entity_poly.type
_entity_poly.pdbx_seq_one_letter_code
_entity_poly.pdbx_strand_id
1 'polypeptide(L)'
;MKRDASGTPIQVICQVASANYVGMYGTSNPGIDGDGILFRDSSIGISAVTDGTAQTIAAGERGHSLGEATWVGSVTGAALFPTDNDGVGYPRVESAPGMILGHAGGNMGPGDPRAEVNQFYSRHPGGVNFLFADGHVSFLKTTLNAKTFRALATRAGGEVISGDY
;
A
#
# COMPACT_ATOMS: atom_id res chain seq x y z
N MET A 1 3.72 17.98 4.43
CA MET A 1 4.06 18.83 5.59
C MET A 1 5.45 18.45 6.06
N LYS A 2 6.33 19.41 6.34
CA LYS A 2 7.62 19.13 6.98
C LYS A 2 7.42 19.13 8.49
N ARG A 3 7.94 18.11 9.20
CA ARG A 3 7.84 18.01 10.66
C ARG A 3 9.23 17.96 11.28
N ASP A 4 9.35 18.39 12.52
CA ASP A 4 10.58 18.26 13.30
C ASP A 4 10.73 16.84 13.89
N ALA A 5 11.81 16.63 14.65
CA ALA A 5 12.08 15.34 15.29
C ALA A 5 11.01 14.92 16.33
N SER A 6 10.19 15.87 16.80
CA SER A 6 9.07 15.64 17.73
C SER A 6 7.75 15.36 17.00
N GLY A 7 7.76 15.38 15.66
CA GLY A 7 6.56 15.25 14.85
C GLY A 7 5.76 16.54 14.69
N THR A 8 6.23 17.67 15.22
CA THR A 8 5.54 18.95 15.12
C THR A 8 5.69 19.52 13.70
N PRO A 9 4.59 20.00 13.08
CA PRO A 9 4.65 20.62 11.77
C PRO A 9 5.54 21.89 11.79
N ILE A 10 6.61 21.90 10.99
CA ILE A 10 7.49 23.06 10.84
C ILE A 10 7.26 23.82 9.53
N GLN A 11 6.67 23.16 8.55
CA GLN A 11 6.36 23.79 7.27
C GLN A 11 5.24 23.04 6.53
N VAL A 12 4.24 23.76 6.10
CA VAL A 12 3.26 23.28 5.11
C VAL A 12 3.86 23.47 3.72
N ILE A 13 4.10 22.36 3.02
CA ILE A 13 4.61 22.39 1.63
C ILE A 13 3.43 22.69 0.68
N CYS A 14 2.34 21.94 0.82
CA CYS A 14 1.09 22.14 0.08
C CYS A 14 -0.06 21.44 0.82
N GLN A 15 -1.28 21.78 0.44
CA GLN A 15 -2.49 21.05 0.83
C GLN A 15 -3.00 20.29 -0.38
N VAL A 16 -3.28 19.01 -0.21
CA VAL A 16 -3.76 18.12 -1.26
C VAL A 16 -4.97 17.33 -0.76
N ALA A 17 -5.82 16.90 -1.69
CA ALA A 17 -6.96 16.05 -1.36
C ALA A 17 -6.48 14.69 -0.82
N SER A 18 -7.14 14.20 0.22
CA SER A 18 -6.91 12.85 0.78
C SER A 18 -7.52 11.79 -0.13
N ALA A 19 -6.90 10.62 -0.15
CA ALA A 19 -7.40 9.40 -0.77
C ALA A 19 -7.46 8.27 0.27
N ASN A 20 -8.31 7.27 0.01
CA ASN A 20 -8.41 6.06 0.83
C ASN A 20 -7.92 4.81 0.11
N TYR A 21 -7.31 4.98 -1.05
CA TYR A 21 -6.71 3.91 -1.86
C TYR A 21 -5.33 4.34 -2.29
N VAL A 22 -4.42 3.38 -2.36
CA VAL A 22 -3.05 3.55 -2.85
C VAL A 22 -2.69 2.43 -3.82
N GLY A 23 -1.78 2.72 -4.75
CA GLY A 23 -1.30 1.74 -5.71
C GLY A 23 -0.43 0.66 -5.08
N MET A 24 -0.47 -0.56 -5.63
CA MET A 24 0.39 -1.66 -5.21
C MET A 24 1.79 -1.51 -5.82
N TYR A 25 2.77 -1.25 -4.97
CA TYR A 25 4.18 -1.18 -5.33
C TYR A 25 4.83 -2.57 -5.44
N GLY A 26 4.36 -3.52 -4.63
CA GLY A 26 4.90 -4.88 -4.55
C GLY A 26 5.24 -5.31 -3.13
N THR A 27 6.37 -5.99 -2.95
CA THR A 27 6.74 -6.65 -1.70
C THR A 27 7.76 -5.90 -0.84
N SER A 28 8.28 -4.77 -1.31
CA SER A 28 9.24 -3.92 -0.58
C SER A 28 8.71 -2.50 -0.37
N ASN A 29 9.39 -1.72 0.46
CA ASN A 29 9.04 -0.31 0.69
C ASN A 29 9.10 0.50 -0.63
N PRO A 30 8.11 1.40 -0.88
CA PRO A 30 8.05 2.20 -2.09
C PRO A 30 9.33 3.00 -2.35
N GLY A 31 9.95 2.73 -3.49
CA GLY A 31 11.18 3.33 -3.96
C GLY A 31 11.15 3.63 -5.45
N ILE A 32 12.24 3.31 -6.18
CA ILE A 32 12.35 3.55 -7.62
C ILE A 32 11.74 2.41 -8.41
N ASP A 33 12.16 1.17 -8.14
CA ASP A 33 11.75 -0.03 -8.87
C ASP A 33 10.97 -0.97 -7.96
N GLY A 34 9.74 -1.31 -8.35
CA GLY A 34 8.86 -2.24 -7.64
C GLY A 34 8.64 -3.53 -8.41
N ASP A 35 8.33 -4.60 -7.66
CA ASP A 35 7.91 -5.90 -8.22
C ASP A 35 6.40 -6.01 -8.46
N GLY A 36 5.61 -5.02 -7.99
CA GLY A 36 4.21 -4.82 -8.34
C GLY A 36 4.02 -4.14 -9.69
N ILE A 37 2.79 -3.64 -9.95
CA ILE A 37 2.46 -2.99 -11.24
C ILE A 37 2.58 -1.47 -11.21
N LEU A 38 2.58 -0.84 -10.04
CA LEU A 38 2.67 0.62 -9.90
C LEU A 38 3.94 1.01 -9.12
N PHE A 39 4.86 1.68 -9.79
CA PHE A 39 6.08 2.25 -9.21
C PHE A 39 6.48 3.49 -10.01
N ARG A 40 7.55 4.17 -9.59
CA ARG A 40 7.99 5.40 -10.22
C ARG A 40 8.24 5.20 -11.71
N ASP A 41 7.59 6.06 -12.53
CA ASP A 41 7.71 6.04 -14.00
C ASP A 41 7.39 4.66 -14.63
N SER A 42 6.59 3.82 -13.94
CA SER A 42 6.24 2.49 -14.46
C SER A 42 5.41 2.58 -15.73
N SER A 43 5.75 1.73 -16.72
CA SER A 43 5.01 1.54 -17.98
C SER A 43 4.83 0.05 -18.22
N ILE A 44 4.01 -0.58 -17.35
CA ILE A 44 3.79 -2.03 -17.37
C ILE A 44 2.64 -2.37 -18.30
N GLY A 45 2.94 -3.08 -19.40
CA GLY A 45 1.90 -3.67 -20.25
C GLY A 45 1.29 -4.92 -19.62
N ILE A 46 0.06 -5.24 -19.99
CA ILE A 46 -0.67 -6.43 -19.47
C ILE A 46 0.13 -7.73 -19.69
N SER A 47 0.87 -7.84 -20.77
CA SER A 47 1.72 -9.01 -21.07
C SER A 47 2.88 -9.21 -20.09
N ALA A 48 3.24 -8.20 -19.30
CA ALA A 48 4.27 -8.28 -18.27
C ALA A 48 3.71 -8.75 -16.90
N VAL A 49 2.39 -8.91 -16.79
CA VAL A 49 1.72 -9.46 -15.61
C VAL A 49 1.58 -10.96 -15.78
N THR A 50 2.70 -11.68 -15.62
CA THR A 50 2.78 -13.12 -15.92
C THR A 50 2.17 -14.01 -14.86
N ASP A 51 1.97 -13.50 -13.63
CA ASP A 51 1.27 -14.20 -12.55
C ASP A 51 -0.25 -14.27 -12.78
N GLY A 52 -0.73 -13.53 -13.79
CA GLY A 52 -2.14 -13.43 -14.15
C GLY A 52 -2.80 -12.16 -13.58
N THR A 53 -3.54 -11.47 -14.43
CA THR A 53 -4.18 -10.18 -14.07
C THR A 53 -5.24 -10.32 -12.98
N ALA A 54 -5.91 -11.48 -12.89
CA ALA A 54 -6.87 -11.80 -11.84
C ALA A 54 -6.21 -12.20 -10.51
N GLN A 55 -4.89 -12.35 -10.48
CA GLN A 55 -4.11 -12.73 -9.29
C GLN A 55 -3.05 -11.67 -8.92
N THR A 56 -3.10 -10.50 -9.54
CA THR A 56 -2.18 -9.41 -9.27
C THR A 56 -2.93 -8.17 -8.80
N ILE A 57 -2.63 -7.70 -7.61
CA ILE A 57 -3.26 -6.52 -7.02
C ILE A 57 -2.73 -5.25 -7.71
N ALA A 58 -3.64 -4.35 -8.08
CA ALA A 58 -3.33 -3.04 -8.63
C ALA A 58 -3.36 -1.92 -7.57
N ALA A 59 -4.35 -1.96 -6.68
CA ALA A 59 -4.51 -0.96 -5.63
C ALA A 59 -5.25 -1.58 -4.42
N GLY A 60 -5.11 -0.94 -3.26
CA GLY A 60 -5.80 -1.37 -2.06
C GLY A 60 -6.17 -0.23 -1.14
N GLU A 61 -7.09 -0.49 -0.22
CA GLU A 61 -7.52 0.50 0.78
C GLU A 61 -6.39 0.84 1.76
N ARG A 62 -6.28 2.13 2.04
CA ARG A 62 -5.53 2.66 3.17
C ARG A 62 -6.42 3.65 3.91
N GLY A 63 -6.99 3.21 5.03
CA GLY A 63 -7.75 4.08 5.91
C GLY A 63 -6.87 5.15 6.54
N HIS A 64 -7.43 6.35 6.73
CA HIS A 64 -6.75 7.49 7.35
C HIS A 64 -6.11 7.16 8.73
N SER A 65 -6.68 6.20 9.46
CA SER A 65 -6.14 5.72 10.74
C SER A 65 -4.74 5.09 10.64
N LEU A 66 -4.38 4.53 9.49
CA LEU A 66 -3.03 4.01 9.28
C LEU A 66 -2.06 5.11 8.83
N GLY A 67 -2.44 5.88 7.83
CA GLY A 67 -1.61 6.93 7.26
C GLY A 67 -2.34 7.70 6.17
N GLU A 68 -1.97 8.97 6.00
CA GLU A 68 -2.56 9.80 4.96
C GLU A 68 -2.13 9.34 3.56
N ALA A 69 -3.07 9.29 2.64
CA ALA A 69 -2.84 8.98 1.23
C ALA A 69 -3.37 10.09 0.33
N THR A 70 -2.86 10.17 -0.90
CA THR A 70 -3.31 11.12 -1.92
C THR A 70 -3.10 10.55 -3.33
N TRP A 71 -3.87 11.03 -4.30
CA TRP A 71 -3.68 10.72 -5.73
C TRP A 71 -2.98 11.82 -6.52
N VAL A 72 -2.64 12.94 -5.86
CA VAL A 72 -1.98 14.08 -6.53
C VAL A 72 -0.55 13.75 -6.95
N GLY A 73 0.10 12.84 -6.24
CA GLY A 73 1.47 12.44 -6.48
C GLY A 73 2.34 12.47 -5.22
N SER A 74 3.55 11.99 -5.35
CA SER A 74 4.55 12.05 -4.29
C SER A 74 5.15 13.46 -4.21
N VAL A 75 4.95 14.15 -3.08
CA VAL A 75 5.44 15.51 -2.87
C VAL A 75 6.89 15.47 -2.39
N THR A 76 7.81 16.01 -3.16
CA THR A 76 9.24 16.04 -2.83
C THR A 76 9.48 16.71 -1.48
N GLY A 77 10.21 16.03 -0.59
CA GLY A 77 10.52 16.50 0.75
C GLY A 77 9.40 16.29 1.78
N ALA A 78 8.24 15.73 1.37
CA ALA A 78 7.22 15.28 2.30
C ALA A 78 7.59 13.92 2.91
N ALA A 79 6.93 13.59 3.99
CA ALA A 79 7.01 12.30 4.64
C ALA A 79 5.62 11.85 5.07
N LEU A 80 5.40 10.54 5.10
CA LEU A 80 4.18 9.92 5.57
C LEU A 80 4.32 9.60 7.06
N PHE A 81 3.38 10.10 7.84
CA PHE A 81 3.34 9.89 9.29
C PHE A 81 2.11 9.07 9.69
N PRO A 82 2.20 8.30 10.77
CA PRO A 82 1.01 7.75 11.41
C PRO A 82 0.05 8.90 11.80
N THR A 83 -1.22 8.72 11.52
CA THR A 83 -2.21 9.80 11.72
C THR A 83 -3.05 9.62 12.96
N ASP A 84 -3.08 8.43 13.53
CA ASP A 84 -4.04 8.10 14.57
C ASP A 84 -3.39 7.62 15.88
N ASN A 85 -4.03 8.00 16.98
CA ASN A 85 -3.71 7.51 18.32
C ASN A 85 -4.49 6.24 18.68
N ASP A 86 -5.22 5.63 17.74
CA ASP A 86 -6.08 4.46 17.96
C ASP A 86 -5.30 3.14 18.11
N GLY A 87 -3.98 3.20 18.18
CA GLY A 87 -3.13 2.02 18.29
C GLY A 87 -2.99 1.20 16.99
N VAL A 88 -3.43 1.77 15.88
CA VAL A 88 -3.25 1.19 14.54
C VAL A 88 -1.96 1.70 13.92
N GLY A 89 -1.22 0.78 13.33
CA GLY A 89 0.01 1.10 12.64
C GLY A 89 1.25 1.13 13.54
N TYR A 90 2.37 0.81 12.90
CA TYR A 90 3.68 0.92 13.53
C TYR A 90 4.11 2.40 13.49
N PRO A 91 4.59 2.99 14.59
CA PRO A 91 4.92 4.42 14.68
C PRO A 91 6.22 4.75 13.93
N ARG A 92 6.26 4.48 12.64
CA ARG A 92 7.40 4.73 11.77
C ARG A 92 7.04 5.73 10.69
N VAL A 93 7.92 6.67 10.46
CA VAL A 93 7.81 7.67 9.39
C VAL A 93 8.36 7.07 8.10
N GLU A 94 7.59 7.16 7.03
CA GLU A 94 7.96 6.66 5.71
C GLU A 94 8.18 7.80 4.71
N SER A 95 8.87 7.48 3.62
CA SER A 95 9.19 8.44 2.56
C SER A 95 7.95 8.82 1.74
N ALA A 96 8.02 9.96 1.06
CA ALA A 96 6.93 10.53 0.27
C ALA A 96 6.27 9.58 -0.76
N PRO A 97 6.96 8.66 -1.45
CA PRO A 97 6.31 7.68 -2.32
C PRO A 97 5.23 6.85 -1.62
N GLY A 98 5.37 6.61 -0.31
CA GLY A 98 4.35 5.95 0.50
C GLY A 98 2.99 6.66 0.53
N MET A 99 2.92 7.97 0.18
CA MET A 99 1.65 8.69 0.11
C MET A 99 0.71 8.18 -0.99
N ILE A 100 1.26 7.60 -2.06
CA ILE A 100 0.50 7.13 -3.23
C ILE A 100 0.65 5.63 -3.50
N LEU A 101 1.65 5.00 -2.88
CA LEU A 101 1.99 3.59 -3.08
C LEU A 101 1.98 2.84 -1.75
N GLY A 102 1.57 1.59 -1.80
CA GLY A 102 1.61 0.66 -0.68
C GLY A 102 2.33 -0.63 -1.06
N HIS A 103 2.76 -1.39 -0.05
CA HIS A 103 3.44 -2.66 -0.25
C HIS A 103 2.86 -3.77 0.64
N ALA A 104 3.09 -5.03 0.22
CA ALA A 104 2.72 -6.23 0.96
C ALA A 104 3.93 -6.90 1.64
N GLY A 105 4.96 -6.13 1.97
CA GLY A 105 6.19 -6.65 2.59
C GLY A 105 6.01 -7.08 4.05
N GLY A 106 6.99 -7.80 4.56
CA GLY A 106 6.97 -8.31 5.94
C GLY A 106 6.17 -9.61 6.11
N ASN A 107 5.83 -9.94 7.35
CA ASN A 107 5.05 -11.11 7.72
C ASN A 107 3.63 -10.75 8.18
N MET A 108 3.05 -9.73 7.58
CA MET A 108 1.72 -9.23 7.92
C MET A 108 0.77 -9.48 6.76
N GLY A 109 -0.45 -9.89 7.09
CA GLY A 109 -1.57 -9.98 6.14
C GLY A 109 -2.21 -8.61 5.90
N PRO A 110 -3.19 -8.52 5.00
CA PRO A 110 -3.92 -7.29 4.75
C PRO A 110 -4.67 -6.84 6.01
N GLY A 111 -4.60 -5.55 6.34
CA GLY A 111 -5.31 -4.99 7.49
C GLY A 111 -4.77 -5.39 8.87
N ASP A 112 -3.53 -5.90 8.95
CA ASP A 112 -2.89 -6.15 10.24
C ASP A 112 -2.79 -4.83 11.03
N PRO A 113 -3.24 -4.77 12.28
CA PRO A 113 -3.18 -3.53 13.08
C PRO A 113 -1.75 -3.06 13.38
N ARG A 114 -0.73 -3.90 13.14
CA ARG A 114 0.70 -3.54 13.24
C ARG A 114 1.29 -3.07 11.91
N ALA A 115 0.46 -2.91 10.87
CA ALA A 115 0.91 -2.50 9.54
C ALA A 115 1.70 -1.19 9.59
N GLU A 116 2.69 -1.05 8.73
CA GLU A 116 3.40 0.22 8.53
C GLU A 116 2.51 1.21 7.78
N VAL A 117 2.75 2.51 7.95
CA VAL A 117 1.92 3.57 7.36
C VAL A 117 1.83 3.54 5.83
N ASN A 118 2.76 2.87 5.17
CA ASN A 118 2.80 2.64 3.73
C ASN A 118 2.32 1.23 3.32
N GLN A 119 1.59 0.54 4.19
CA GLN A 119 0.89 -0.71 3.88
C GLN A 119 -0.61 -0.47 3.67
N PHE A 120 -1.44 -1.51 3.83
CA PHE A 120 -2.87 -1.48 3.56
C PHE A 120 -3.66 -1.76 4.84
N TYR A 121 -4.68 -0.95 5.05
CA TYR A 121 -5.56 -1.07 6.22
C TYR A 121 -6.95 -0.52 5.93
N SER A 122 -7.95 -1.11 6.53
CA SER A 122 -9.32 -0.66 6.48
C SER A 122 -9.98 -0.80 7.87
N ARG A 123 -11.00 0.01 8.15
CA ARG A 123 -11.88 -0.18 9.32
C ARG A 123 -13.01 -1.18 9.06
N HIS A 124 -13.06 -1.80 7.89
CA HIS A 124 -14.00 -2.88 7.63
C HIS A 124 -13.70 -4.08 8.52
N PRO A 125 -14.71 -4.67 9.18
CA PRO A 125 -14.48 -5.84 10.00
C PRO A 125 -13.91 -6.99 9.18
N GLY A 126 -12.71 -7.45 9.55
CA GLY A 126 -12.13 -8.69 9.06
C GLY A 126 -11.33 -8.61 7.75
N GLY A 127 -11.16 -7.45 7.12
CA GLY A 127 -10.35 -7.39 5.90
C GLY A 127 -10.27 -6.04 5.22
N VAL A 128 -9.72 -6.04 4.03
CA VAL A 128 -9.41 -4.86 3.21
C VAL A 128 -9.83 -5.13 1.77
N ASN A 129 -10.40 -4.14 1.09
CA ASN A 129 -10.73 -4.24 -0.33
C ASN A 129 -9.53 -3.94 -1.21
N PHE A 130 -9.35 -4.76 -2.24
CA PHE A 130 -8.29 -4.62 -3.24
C PHE A 130 -8.86 -4.66 -4.65
N LEU A 131 -8.36 -3.79 -5.50
CA LEU A 131 -8.56 -3.82 -6.95
C LEU A 131 -7.46 -4.68 -7.57
N PHE A 132 -7.82 -5.60 -8.45
CA PHE A 132 -6.90 -6.44 -9.21
C PHE A 132 -6.65 -5.89 -10.62
N ALA A 133 -5.60 -6.36 -11.28
CA ALA A 133 -5.17 -5.85 -12.57
C ALA A 133 -6.16 -6.13 -13.73
N ASP A 134 -7.09 -7.06 -13.57
CA ASP A 134 -8.19 -7.31 -14.51
C ASP A 134 -9.44 -6.45 -14.25
N GLY A 135 -9.42 -5.63 -13.18
CA GLY A 135 -10.49 -4.72 -12.80
C GLY A 135 -11.49 -5.26 -11.78
N HIS A 136 -11.40 -6.54 -11.36
CA HIS A 136 -12.27 -7.01 -10.29
C HIS A 136 -11.83 -6.48 -8.92
N VAL A 137 -12.75 -6.43 -7.97
CA VAL A 137 -12.49 -6.08 -6.57
C VAL A 137 -12.72 -7.30 -5.70
N SER A 138 -11.77 -7.58 -4.79
CA SER A 138 -11.90 -8.65 -3.81
C SER A 138 -11.64 -8.13 -2.40
N PHE A 139 -12.40 -8.64 -1.43
CA PHE A 139 -12.21 -8.39 -0.01
C PHE A 139 -11.26 -9.43 0.57
N LEU A 140 -10.03 -9.06 0.81
CA LEU A 140 -9.02 -9.96 1.38
C LEU A 140 -9.09 -9.93 2.91
N LYS A 141 -9.25 -11.10 3.51
CA LYS A 141 -9.38 -11.28 4.96
C LYS A 141 -8.06 -10.99 5.69
N THR A 142 -8.13 -10.43 6.88
CA THR A 142 -6.96 -10.22 7.76
C THR A 142 -6.26 -11.53 8.14
N THR A 143 -6.97 -12.66 8.04
CA THR A 143 -6.43 -14.00 8.29
C THR A 143 -5.67 -14.59 7.09
N LEU A 144 -5.64 -13.88 5.96
CA LEU A 144 -4.89 -14.30 4.77
C LEU A 144 -3.42 -14.46 5.13
N ASN A 145 -2.83 -15.56 4.71
CA ASN A 145 -1.41 -15.82 4.92
C ASN A 145 -0.55 -14.74 4.27
N ALA A 146 0.41 -14.20 5.00
CA ALA A 146 1.30 -13.13 4.53
C ALA A 146 2.08 -13.53 3.25
N LYS A 147 2.42 -14.81 3.08
CA LYS A 147 3.09 -15.30 1.87
C LYS A 147 2.16 -15.21 0.67
N THR A 148 0.89 -15.60 0.82
CA THR A 148 -0.13 -15.46 -0.24
C THR A 148 -0.39 -14.00 -0.57
N PHE A 149 -0.47 -13.14 0.45
CA PHE A 149 -0.65 -11.70 0.22
C PHE A 149 0.51 -11.08 -0.57
N ARG A 150 1.76 -11.49 -0.27
CA ARG A 150 2.93 -11.06 -1.06
C ARG A 150 2.90 -11.58 -2.49
N ALA A 151 2.49 -12.84 -2.69
CA ALA A 151 2.36 -13.42 -4.02
C ALA A 151 1.32 -12.67 -4.89
N LEU A 152 0.20 -12.21 -4.28
CA LEU A 152 -0.78 -11.36 -4.96
C LEU A 152 -0.27 -9.94 -5.27
N ALA A 153 0.82 -9.50 -4.65
CA ALA A 153 1.38 -8.16 -4.83
C ALA A 153 2.41 -8.09 -5.96
N THR A 154 2.93 -9.22 -6.43
CA THR A 154 3.91 -9.29 -7.52
C THR A 154 3.23 -9.44 -8.87
N ARG A 155 3.87 -8.88 -9.93
CA ARG A 155 3.40 -9.04 -11.32
C ARG A 155 3.98 -10.25 -12.06
N ALA A 156 5.11 -10.76 -11.57
CA ALA A 156 5.90 -11.79 -12.24
C ALA A 156 6.79 -12.58 -11.25
N GLY A 157 6.28 -12.87 -10.06
CA GLY A 157 6.97 -13.65 -9.03
C GLY A 157 6.99 -15.14 -9.31
N GLY A 158 6.06 -15.65 -10.12
CA GLY A 158 5.93 -17.05 -10.49
C GLY A 158 5.40 -17.94 -9.39
N GLU A 159 4.81 -17.36 -8.33
CA GLU A 159 4.23 -18.12 -7.24
C GLU A 159 2.91 -18.77 -7.66
N VAL A 160 2.74 -20.02 -7.27
CA VAL A 160 1.45 -20.70 -7.44
C VAL A 160 0.56 -20.34 -6.25
N ILE A 161 -0.48 -19.56 -6.51
CA ILE A 161 -1.50 -19.24 -5.52
C ILE A 161 -2.55 -20.34 -5.59
N SER A 162 -2.61 -21.20 -4.57
CA SER A 162 -3.62 -22.22 -4.45
C SER A 162 -4.64 -21.83 -3.38
N GLY A 163 -5.92 -21.84 -3.74
CA GLY A 163 -7.02 -21.68 -2.81
C GLY A 163 -7.77 -20.35 -2.90
N ASP A 164 -8.90 -20.33 -2.21
CA ASP A 164 -9.74 -19.15 -2.05
C ASP A 164 -9.08 -18.18 -1.06
N TYR A 165 -8.81 -16.98 -1.47
CA TYR A 165 -8.34 -15.86 -0.66
C TYR A 165 -9.40 -14.77 -0.53
#